data_f1ab7e6b7b5b82174eb5a681aa8ab412
#
_entry.id   f1ab7e6b7b5b82174eb5a681aa8ab412
#
_cell.length_a   1.000
_cell.length_b   1.000
_cell.length_c   1.000
_cell.angle_alpha   90.00
_cell.angle_beta   90.00
_cell.angle_gamma   90.00
#
_symmetry.space_group_name_H-M   'P 1'
#
loop_
_entity.id
_entity.type
_entity.pdbx_description
1 polymer ?
#
loop_
_entity_poly.entity_id
_entity_poly.type
_entity_poly.pdbx_seq_one_letter_code
_entity_poly.pdbx_strand_id
1 'polypeptide(L)'
;MPKLIKTPNATNYSNNGGSSWYITSNCKNKDLAIDFLKSTFAGSVELYEKILPTTGAIATYLPAGDSAAYAEPQAYWNNQPIFKQIVEYSKLTPVNNTSPYYYDGRNALGTQVQNIMNGADTDSAIADAQAEVEFSMQ
;
A
#
# COMPACT_ATOMS: atom_id res chain seq x y z
N MET A 1 11.04 9.39 -6.43
CA MET A 1 11.01 8.29 -7.41
C MET A 1 10.77 8.85 -8.81
N PRO A 2 11.21 8.17 -9.88
CA PRO A 2 10.84 8.57 -11.23
C PRO A 2 9.34 8.37 -11.47
N LYS A 3 8.74 9.18 -12.34
CA LYS A 3 7.36 9.00 -12.78
C LYS A 3 7.28 8.43 -14.18
N LEU A 4 6.18 7.78 -14.52
CA LEU A 4 5.91 7.31 -15.87
C LEU A 4 5.61 8.50 -16.78
N ILE A 5 6.54 8.85 -17.67
CA ILE A 5 6.50 10.09 -18.45
C ILE A 5 5.27 10.19 -19.37
N LYS A 6 4.83 9.06 -19.92
CA LYS A 6 3.71 9.00 -20.89
C LYS A 6 2.34 8.79 -20.24
N THR A 7 2.27 8.68 -18.93
CA THR A 7 1.00 8.47 -18.22
C THR A 7 0.44 9.82 -17.76
N PRO A 8 -0.75 10.23 -18.19
CA PRO A 8 -1.40 11.43 -17.70
C PRO A 8 -1.55 11.38 -16.18
N ASN A 9 -1.33 12.50 -15.51
CA ASN A 9 -1.43 12.63 -14.05
C ASN A 9 -0.48 11.72 -13.24
N ALA A 10 0.55 11.14 -13.86
CA ALA A 10 1.55 10.37 -13.14
C ALA A 10 2.25 11.22 -12.09
N THR A 11 2.46 10.66 -10.92
CA THR A 11 3.19 11.28 -9.81
C THR A 11 4.47 10.53 -9.50
N ASN A 12 5.34 11.14 -8.68
CA ASN A 12 6.54 10.49 -8.17
C ASN A 12 6.25 9.66 -6.90
N TYR A 13 4.99 9.64 -6.46
CA TYR A 13 4.58 9.07 -5.20
C TYR A 13 3.67 7.87 -5.44
N SER A 14 3.94 6.77 -4.76
CA SER A 14 3.13 5.57 -4.82
C SER A 14 3.20 4.83 -3.49
N ASN A 15 2.21 3.97 -3.27
CA ASN A 15 2.19 3.03 -2.17
C ASN A 15 2.39 1.61 -2.72
N ASN A 16 3.20 0.81 -2.05
CA ASN A 16 3.42 -0.60 -2.41
C ASN A 16 3.30 -1.50 -1.18
N GLY A 17 2.29 -1.29 -0.38
CA GLY A 17 2.06 -2.15 0.76
C GLY A 17 1.10 -1.55 1.76
N GLY A 18 0.92 -2.27 2.82
CA GLY A 18 0.02 -1.94 3.89
C GLY A 18 -0.85 -3.13 4.26
N SER A 19 -1.45 -3.06 5.43
CA SER A 19 -2.36 -4.08 5.94
C SER A 19 -3.57 -3.40 6.55
N SER A 20 -4.71 -4.05 6.44
CA SER A 20 -5.97 -3.54 6.98
C SER A 20 -6.48 -4.46 8.08
N TRP A 21 -7.15 -3.88 9.04
CA TRP A 21 -7.87 -4.61 10.08
C TRP A 21 -9.35 -4.67 9.72
N TYR A 22 -9.93 -5.85 9.86
CA TYR A 22 -11.35 -6.08 9.59
C TYR A 22 -12.01 -6.75 10.80
N ILE A 23 -13.23 -6.30 11.11
CA ILE A 23 -14.09 -6.97 12.09
C ILE A 23 -15.12 -7.76 11.29
N THR A 24 -15.04 -9.09 11.40
CA THR A 24 -15.91 -9.99 10.64
C THR A 24 -17.36 -9.93 11.15
N SER A 25 -18.31 -10.33 10.28
CA SER A 25 -19.73 -10.44 10.66
C SER A 25 -19.96 -11.39 11.84
N ASN A 26 -19.11 -12.41 11.98
CA ASN A 26 -19.20 -13.43 13.04
C ASN A 26 -18.64 -12.97 14.40
N CYS A 27 -18.04 -11.78 14.49
CA CYS A 27 -17.54 -11.24 15.75
C CYS A 27 -18.71 -11.02 16.73
N LYS A 28 -18.66 -11.67 17.88
CA LYS A 28 -19.70 -11.59 18.91
C LYS A 28 -19.63 -10.30 19.73
N ASN A 29 -18.44 -9.73 19.88
CA ASN A 29 -18.20 -8.52 20.69
C ASN A 29 -17.67 -7.39 19.77
N LYS A 30 -18.49 -6.95 18.82
CA LYS A 30 -18.09 -5.94 17.81
C LYS A 30 -17.69 -4.61 18.45
N ASP A 31 -18.44 -4.15 19.45
CA ASP A 31 -18.15 -2.87 20.12
C ASP A 31 -16.79 -2.91 20.82
N LEU A 32 -16.48 -3.99 21.51
CA LEU A 32 -15.15 -4.16 22.13
C LEU A 32 -14.02 -4.22 21.09
N ALA A 33 -14.25 -4.90 19.97
CA ALA A 33 -13.27 -4.94 18.88
C ALA A 33 -13.06 -3.56 18.24
N ILE A 34 -14.14 -2.79 18.08
CA ILE A 34 -14.07 -1.40 17.58
C ILE A 34 -13.29 -0.53 18.57
N ASP A 35 -13.61 -0.61 19.86
CA ASP A 35 -12.93 0.18 20.90
C ASP A 35 -11.45 -0.17 21.00
N PHE A 36 -11.10 -1.45 20.86
CA PHE A 36 -9.70 -1.88 20.78
C PHE A 36 -8.98 -1.25 19.59
N LEU A 37 -9.53 -1.32 18.39
CA LEU A 37 -8.92 -0.74 17.20
C LEU A 37 -8.83 0.78 17.28
N LYS A 38 -9.85 1.45 17.83
CA LYS A 38 -9.84 2.90 18.03
C LYS A 38 -8.82 3.35 19.06
N SER A 39 -8.65 2.61 20.16
CA SER A 39 -7.71 2.95 21.23
C SER A 39 -6.26 2.58 20.90
N THR A 40 -6.03 1.76 19.86
CA THR A 40 -4.71 1.31 19.43
C THR A 40 -4.35 1.93 18.06
N PHE A 41 -4.63 1.22 16.98
CA PHE A 41 -4.18 1.57 15.63
C PHE A 41 -4.79 2.85 15.06
N ALA A 42 -5.97 3.26 15.52
CA ALA A 42 -6.62 4.48 15.06
C ALA A 42 -6.62 5.62 16.08
N GLY A 43 -5.87 5.50 17.19
CA GLY A 43 -5.92 6.51 18.24
C GLY A 43 -4.69 6.63 19.12
N SER A 44 -3.71 5.72 19.05
CA SER A 44 -2.55 5.74 19.95
C SER A 44 -1.28 6.16 19.23
N VAL A 45 -0.81 7.37 19.49
CA VAL A 45 0.54 7.82 19.08
C VAL A 45 1.61 6.96 19.76
N GLU A 46 1.47 6.71 21.05
CA GLU A 46 2.43 5.93 21.86
C GLU A 46 2.64 4.51 21.30
N LEU A 47 1.58 3.85 20.83
CA LEU A 47 1.71 2.54 20.19
C LEU A 47 2.66 2.62 18.99
N TYR A 48 2.45 3.59 18.11
CA TYR A 48 3.26 3.74 16.91
C TYR A 48 4.71 4.14 17.23
N GLU A 49 4.95 4.97 18.23
CA GLU A 49 6.29 5.30 18.69
C GLU A 49 7.06 4.06 19.20
N LYS A 50 6.35 3.13 19.86
CA LYS A 50 6.94 1.88 20.36
C LYS A 50 7.24 0.86 19.25
N ILE A 51 6.36 0.75 18.25
CA ILE A 51 6.55 -0.26 17.18
C ILE A 51 7.46 0.22 16.06
N LEU A 52 7.56 1.53 15.82
CA LEU A 52 8.38 2.11 14.76
C LEU A 52 9.83 1.62 14.76
N PRO A 53 10.59 1.67 15.90
CA PRO A 53 12.00 1.27 15.91
C PRO A 53 12.23 -0.21 15.63
N THR A 54 11.23 -1.06 15.93
CA THR A 54 11.35 -2.52 15.84
C THR A 54 10.86 -3.08 14.53
N THR A 55 9.82 -2.46 13.95
CA THR A 55 9.14 -2.98 12.76
C THR A 55 9.28 -2.08 11.54
N GLY A 56 9.64 -0.81 11.73
CA GLY A 56 9.59 0.19 10.66
C GLY A 56 8.16 0.51 10.18
N ALA A 57 7.14 0.14 10.96
CA ALA A 57 5.74 0.31 10.56
C ALA A 57 5.36 1.79 10.53
N ILE A 58 4.91 2.25 9.37
CA ILE A 58 4.43 3.61 9.17
C ILE A 58 2.96 3.68 9.58
N ALA A 59 2.65 4.62 10.47
CA ALA A 59 1.29 4.84 10.93
C ALA A 59 0.39 5.39 9.82
N THR A 60 -0.80 4.83 9.70
CA THR A 60 -1.91 5.44 8.94
C THR A 60 -2.69 6.44 9.79
N TYR A 61 -2.51 6.40 11.10
CA TYR A 61 -3.02 7.41 12.03
C TYR A 61 -2.16 8.66 11.96
N LEU A 62 -2.65 9.69 11.29
CA LEU A 62 -1.87 10.89 10.94
C LEU A 62 -1.17 11.57 12.13
N PRO A 63 -1.80 11.74 13.32
CA PRO A 63 -1.11 12.36 14.46
C PRO A 63 0.15 11.61 14.91
N ALA A 64 0.24 10.32 14.70
CA ALA A 64 1.46 9.56 15.04
C ALA A 64 2.64 9.94 14.12
N GLY A 65 2.39 10.22 12.85
CA GLY A 65 3.41 10.66 11.90
C GLY A 65 4.02 12.03 12.22
N ASP A 66 3.38 12.83 13.07
CA ASP A 66 3.86 14.11 13.53
C ASP A 66 4.66 14.04 14.85
N SER A 67 4.77 12.86 15.46
CA SER A 67 5.54 12.68 16.69
C SER A 67 7.06 12.78 16.46
N ALA A 68 7.78 13.08 17.54
CA ALA A 68 9.23 13.23 17.50
C ALA A 68 9.96 11.96 17.04
N ALA A 69 9.44 10.78 17.36
CA ALA A 69 10.03 9.50 16.96
C ALA A 69 10.15 9.35 15.44
N TYR A 70 9.21 9.89 14.66
CA TYR A 70 9.28 9.87 13.20
C TYR A 70 10.31 10.85 12.63
N ALA A 71 10.68 11.87 13.37
CA ALA A 71 11.69 12.85 12.95
C ALA A 71 13.12 12.46 13.31
N GLU A 72 13.33 11.35 14.04
CA GLU A 72 14.65 10.90 14.44
C GLU A 72 15.51 10.49 13.23
N PRO A 73 16.79 10.98 13.20
CA PRO A 73 17.74 10.58 12.16
C PRO A 73 18.05 9.08 12.23
N GLN A 74 18.03 8.42 11.07
CA GLN A 74 18.34 6.99 10.95
C GLN A 74 19.75 6.78 10.40
N ALA A 75 20.64 6.21 11.22
CA ALA A 75 22.06 6.03 10.87
C ALA A 75 22.24 5.23 9.55
N TYR A 76 21.46 4.18 9.33
CA TYR A 76 21.48 3.39 8.11
C TYR A 76 21.19 4.22 6.85
N TRP A 77 20.38 5.28 6.96
CA TRP A 77 19.99 6.17 5.88
C TRP A 77 20.78 7.48 5.89
N ASN A 78 22.06 7.43 6.26
CA ASN A 78 22.95 8.59 6.33
C ASN A 78 22.38 9.73 7.21
N ASN A 79 21.83 9.36 8.35
CA ASN A 79 21.19 10.26 9.32
C ASN A 79 20.02 11.08 8.75
N GLN A 80 19.36 10.59 7.72
CA GLN A 80 18.13 11.21 7.23
C GLN A 80 16.94 10.81 8.11
N PRO A 81 15.96 11.69 8.35
CA PRO A 81 14.72 11.37 9.05
C PRO A 81 13.74 10.66 8.08
N ILE A 82 14.10 9.44 7.65
CA ILE A 82 13.43 8.73 6.57
C ILE A 82 11.95 8.46 6.87
N PHE A 83 11.60 8.18 8.12
CA PHE A 83 10.23 7.91 8.51
C PHE A 83 9.35 9.15 8.35
N LYS A 84 9.84 10.33 8.72
CA LYS A 84 9.14 11.61 8.49
C LYS A 84 8.96 11.88 7.00
N GLN A 85 9.99 11.63 6.19
CA GLN A 85 9.91 11.78 4.74
C GLN A 85 8.85 10.86 4.14
N ILE A 86 8.77 9.58 4.58
CA ILE A 86 7.76 8.65 4.11
C ILE A 86 6.35 9.12 4.47
N VAL A 87 6.14 9.64 5.69
CA VAL A 87 4.85 10.21 6.11
C VAL A 87 4.47 11.39 5.20
N GLU A 88 5.38 12.30 4.90
CA GLU A 88 5.11 13.42 3.99
C GLU A 88 4.80 12.94 2.56
N TYR A 89 5.52 11.95 2.06
CA TYR A 89 5.27 11.38 0.73
C TYR A 89 3.95 10.62 0.67
N SER A 90 3.53 9.98 1.75
CA SER A 90 2.24 9.29 1.80
C SER A 90 1.05 10.23 1.60
N LYS A 91 1.15 11.46 2.07
CA LYS A 91 0.14 12.50 1.86
C LYS A 91 0.00 12.93 0.39
N LEU A 92 1.03 12.67 -0.43
CA LEU A 92 1.10 13.00 -1.85
C LEU A 92 0.79 11.80 -2.76
N THR A 93 0.58 10.63 -2.16
CA THR A 93 0.23 9.42 -2.91
C THR A 93 -1.22 9.52 -3.39
N PRO A 94 -1.47 9.34 -4.70
CA PRO A 94 -2.83 9.41 -5.22
C PRO A 94 -3.69 8.27 -4.68
N VAL A 95 -4.99 8.54 -4.60
CA VAL A 95 -5.97 7.50 -4.25
C VAL A 95 -5.95 6.40 -5.30
N ASN A 96 -5.87 5.16 -4.86
CA ASN A 96 -5.92 3.99 -5.71
C ASN A 96 -7.34 3.43 -5.74
N ASN A 97 -7.95 3.39 -6.92
CA ASN A 97 -9.24 2.75 -7.13
C ASN A 97 -9.01 1.30 -7.56
N THR A 98 -9.03 0.39 -6.59
CA THR A 98 -8.97 -1.05 -6.87
C THR A 98 -10.36 -1.59 -7.16
N SER A 99 -10.48 -2.37 -8.24
CA SER A 99 -11.69 -3.13 -8.54
C SER A 99 -11.71 -4.45 -7.77
N PRO A 100 -12.87 -5.15 -7.66
CA PRO A 100 -12.93 -6.51 -7.15
C PRO A 100 -12.02 -7.48 -7.93
N TYR A 101 -11.78 -7.21 -9.21
CA TYR A 101 -10.98 -8.02 -10.14
C TYR A 101 -9.49 -7.60 -10.19
N TYR A 102 -9.02 -6.80 -9.22
CA TYR A 102 -7.65 -6.33 -9.19
C TYR A 102 -6.63 -7.48 -9.19
N TYR A 103 -6.89 -8.52 -8.40
CA TYR A 103 -5.98 -9.67 -8.32
C TYR A 103 -6.04 -10.54 -9.58
N ASP A 104 -7.21 -10.67 -10.20
CA ASP A 104 -7.34 -11.37 -11.48
C ASP A 104 -6.50 -10.68 -12.55
N GLY A 105 -6.64 -9.35 -12.68
CA GLY A 105 -5.83 -8.55 -13.60
C GLY A 105 -4.33 -8.62 -13.33
N ARG A 106 -3.93 -8.54 -12.05
CA ARG A 106 -2.53 -8.67 -11.65
C ARG A 106 -1.95 -10.03 -12.01
N ASN A 107 -2.70 -11.10 -11.76
CA ASN A 107 -2.24 -12.47 -12.02
C ASN A 107 -2.17 -12.75 -13.53
N ALA A 108 -3.21 -12.37 -14.28
CA ALA A 108 -3.23 -12.49 -15.74
C ALA A 108 -2.04 -11.77 -16.37
N LEU A 109 -1.81 -10.50 -16.02
CA LEU A 109 -0.64 -9.75 -16.51
C LEU A 109 0.67 -10.38 -16.06
N GLY A 110 0.78 -10.89 -14.84
CA GLY A 110 1.99 -11.56 -14.36
C GLY A 110 2.35 -12.79 -15.19
N THR A 111 1.37 -13.57 -15.61
CA THR A 111 1.54 -14.72 -16.52
C THR A 111 2.02 -14.24 -17.90
N GLN A 112 1.39 -13.23 -18.45
CA GLN A 112 1.74 -12.75 -19.78
C GLN A 112 3.09 -12.02 -19.82
N VAL A 113 3.51 -11.33 -18.76
CA VAL A 113 4.88 -10.78 -18.68
C VAL A 113 5.92 -11.90 -18.82
N GLN A 114 5.71 -13.06 -18.19
CA GLN A 114 6.61 -14.19 -18.34
C GLN A 114 6.61 -14.74 -19.79
N ASN A 115 5.47 -14.80 -20.43
CA ASN A 115 5.36 -15.22 -21.83
C ASN A 115 6.09 -14.25 -22.78
N ILE A 116 5.93 -12.93 -22.57
CA ILE A 116 6.64 -11.91 -23.33
C ILE A 116 8.17 -12.04 -23.17
N MET A 117 8.64 -12.27 -21.94
CA MET A 117 10.06 -12.52 -21.68
C MET A 117 10.59 -13.77 -22.40
N ASN A 118 9.73 -14.74 -22.68
CA ASN A 118 10.03 -15.94 -23.45
C ASN A 118 9.82 -15.77 -24.96
N GLY A 119 9.51 -14.56 -25.44
CA GLY A 119 9.43 -14.23 -26.86
C GLY A 119 8.01 -14.20 -27.43
N ALA A 120 6.98 -14.23 -26.61
CA ALA A 120 5.60 -14.03 -27.09
C ALA A 120 5.39 -12.59 -27.59
N ASP A 121 4.50 -12.43 -28.56
CA ASP A 121 4.09 -11.10 -29.04
C ASP A 121 3.41 -10.31 -27.94
N THR A 122 3.83 -9.07 -27.73
CA THR A 122 3.37 -8.24 -26.60
C THR A 122 1.89 -7.89 -26.72
N ASP A 123 1.42 -7.54 -27.92
CA ASP A 123 0.03 -7.10 -28.11
C ASP A 123 -0.94 -8.29 -27.92
N SER A 124 -0.57 -9.46 -28.44
CA SER A 124 -1.33 -10.70 -28.23
C SER A 124 -1.37 -11.08 -26.75
N ALA A 125 -0.25 -11.01 -26.05
CA ALA A 125 -0.18 -11.35 -24.63
C ALA A 125 -1.04 -10.40 -23.77
N ILE A 126 -1.07 -9.11 -24.08
CA ILE A 126 -1.94 -8.15 -23.38
C ILE A 126 -3.42 -8.44 -23.67
N ALA A 127 -3.76 -8.79 -24.92
CA ALA A 127 -5.12 -9.16 -25.27
C ALA A 127 -5.57 -10.44 -24.55
N ASP A 128 -4.71 -11.43 -24.40
CA ASP A 128 -4.98 -12.64 -23.63
C ASP A 128 -5.23 -12.35 -22.16
N ALA A 129 -4.40 -11.47 -21.54
CA ALA A 129 -4.61 -11.03 -20.16
C ALA A 129 -5.97 -10.33 -19.98
N GLN A 130 -6.34 -9.48 -20.93
CA GLN A 130 -7.63 -8.79 -20.91
C GLN A 130 -8.79 -9.79 -20.99
N ALA A 131 -8.72 -10.77 -21.91
CA ALA A 131 -9.74 -11.78 -22.06
C ALA A 131 -9.91 -12.66 -20.81
N GLU A 132 -8.82 -12.99 -20.11
CA GLU A 132 -8.86 -13.74 -18.86
C GLU A 132 -9.62 -12.96 -17.77
N VAL A 133 -9.36 -11.66 -17.64
CA VAL A 133 -10.07 -10.81 -16.68
C VAL A 133 -11.54 -10.67 -17.03
N GLU A 134 -11.87 -10.45 -18.30
CA GLU A 134 -13.26 -10.36 -18.77
C GLU A 134 -14.05 -11.66 -18.51
N PHE A 135 -13.41 -12.81 -18.64
CA PHE A 135 -14.01 -14.09 -18.28
C PHE A 135 -14.31 -14.17 -16.78
N SER A 136 -13.42 -13.66 -15.92
CA SER A 136 -13.63 -13.62 -14.46
C SER A 136 -14.78 -12.67 -14.04
N MET A 137 -15.20 -11.77 -14.92
CA MET A 137 -16.27 -10.79 -14.66
C MET A 137 -17.68 -11.32 -14.99
N GLN A 138 -17.79 -12.52 -15.57
CA GLN A 138 -19.07 -13.15 -15.95
C GLN A 138 -19.64 -13.95 -14.78
#